data_44f203e144660a270c8058fdf364edbf
#
_entry.id   44f203e144660a270c8058fdf364edbf
#
_cell.length_a   1.000
_cell.length_b   1.000
_cell.length_c   1.000
_cell.angle_alpha   90.00
_cell.angle_beta   90.00
_cell.angle_gamma   90.00
#
_symmetry.space_group_name_H-M   'P 1'
#
loop_
_entity.id
_entity.type
_entity.pdbx_description
1 polymer ?
#
loop_
_entity_poly.entity_id
_entity_poly.type
_entity_poly.pdbx_seq_one_letter_code
_entity_poly.pdbx_strand_id
1 'polypeptide(L)'
;LYPIGRYSGVTLPVSTLIALAVCLIPTTIGALLSAIGIAGMDRVTRFNVIAMSGKAVEACGDVDTMILDKTGTITYGNRMAADFIPVSGVSVEELTKYAALSSLSDATPEGKSVVALAKERGVVVDESSLKGAEFIEFTAKTRMSGVDLADGTSIRKGASDAIVEYVKGLGGTVPADLQGQDRKSVV
;
A
#
# COMPACT_ATOMS: atom_id res chain seq x y z
N LEU A 1 -47.57 2.34 -32.95
CA LEU A 1 -48.15 3.47 -33.74
C LEU A 1 -48.88 2.97 -35.00
N TYR A 2 -48.29 2.08 -35.83
CA TYR A 2 -48.91 1.61 -37.07
C TYR A 2 -50.26 0.91 -36.85
N PRO A 3 -50.47 0.01 -35.88
CA PRO A 3 -51.78 -0.57 -35.62
C PRO A 3 -52.83 0.45 -35.14
N ILE A 4 -52.39 1.42 -34.33
CA ILE A 4 -53.26 2.48 -33.80
C ILE A 4 -53.71 3.42 -34.93
N GLY A 5 -52.78 3.85 -35.80
CA GLY A 5 -53.10 4.65 -36.95
C GLY A 5 -54.15 3.97 -37.85
N ARG A 6 -53.97 2.68 -38.12
CA ARG A 6 -54.89 1.89 -38.94
C ARG A 6 -56.28 1.76 -38.30
N TYR A 7 -56.32 1.63 -36.97
CA TYR A 7 -57.58 1.62 -36.21
C TYR A 7 -58.32 2.95 -36.26
N SER A 8 -57.55 4.05 -36.24
CA SER A 8 -58.08 5.43 -36.30
C SER A 8 -58.34 5.91 -37.73
N GLY A 9 -58.21 5.06 -38.75
CA GLY A 9 -58.43 5.41 -40.15
C GLY A 9 -57.37 6.29 -40.78
N VAL A 10 -56.25 6.49 -40.10
CA VAL A 10 -55.13 7.29 -40.57
C VAL A 10 -54.05 6.39 -41.18
N THR A 11 -53.73 6.56 -42.45
CA THR A 11 -52.62 5.85 -43.12
C THR A 11 -51.29 6.55 -42.78
N LEU A 12 -50.48 5.93 -41.94
CA LEU A 12 -49.13 6.40 -41.61
C LEU A 12 -48.14 5.80 -42.63
N PRO A 13 -47.52 6.61 -43.48
CA PRO A 13 -46.46 6.11 -44.39
C PRO A 13 -45.23 5.65 -43.58
N VAL A 14 -44.60 4.61 -44.09
CA VAL A 14 -43.40 4.04 -43.45
C VAL A 14 -42.30 5.07 -43.23
N SER A 15 -42.15 6.01 -44.16
CA SER A 15 -41.21 7.14 -44.06
C SER A 15 -41.42 7.98 -42.78
N THR A 16 -42.68 8.25 -42.43
CA THR A 16 -43.01 9.00 -41.19
C THR A 16 -42.62 8.22 -39.93
N LEU A 17 -42.83 6.90 -39.95
CA LEU A 17 -42.45 6.02 -38.81
C LEU A 17 -40.93 5.96 -38.67
N ILE A 18 -40.16 5.88 -39.76
CA ILE A 18 -38.70 5.92 -39.76
C ILE A 18 -38.21 7.29 -39.26
N ALA A 19 -38.76 8.38 -39.79
CA ALA A 19 -38.38 9.72 -39.34
C ALA A 19 -38.65 9.91 -37.82
N LEU A 20 -39.79 9.44 -37.34
CA LEU A 20 -40.10 9.48 -35.90
C LEU A 20 -39.13 8.64 -35.08
N ALA A 21 -38.77 7.44 -35.54
CA ALA A 21 -37.80 6.59 -34.89
C ALA A 21 -36.43 7.25 -34.82
N VAL A 22 -35.97 7.84 -35.90
CA VAL A 22 -34.67 8.57 -35.95
C VAL A 22 -34.69 9.79 -35.02
N CYS A 23 -35.79 10.53 -34.97
CA CYS A 23 -35.93 11.67 -34.04
C CYS A 23 -35.96 11.26 -32.56
N LEU A 24 -36.55 10.11 -32.24
CA LEU A 24 -36.67 9.63 -30.86
C LEU A 24 -35.38 8.95 -30.35
N ILE A 25 -34.53 8.44 -31.24
CA ILE A 25 -33.25 7.85 -30.85
C ILE A 25 -32.18 8.95 -30.80
N PRO A 26 -31.67 9.31 -29.62
CA PRO A 26 -30.65 10.37 -29.49
C PRO A 26 -29.28 9.84 -29.90
N THR A 27 -29.13 9.41 -31.17
CA THR A 27 -27.92 8.80 -31.69
C THR A 27 -26.66 9.69 -31.56
N THR A 28 -26.84 10.98 -31.71
CA THR A 28 -25.77 11.98 -31.57
C THR A 28 -25.29 12.10 -30.12
N ILE A 29 -26.21 12.05 -29.17
CA ILE A 29 -25.89 12.15 -27.73
C ILE A 29 -25.10 10.92 -27.28
N GLY A 30 -25.52 9.71 -27.68
CA GLY A 30 -24.83 8.48 -27.31
C GLY A 30 -23.39 8.42 -27.86
N ALA A 31 -23.20 8.80 -29.12
CA ALA A 31 -21.87 8.86 -29.72
C ALA A 31 -20.98 9.94 -29.07
N LEU A 32 -21.56 11.13 -28.80
CA LEU A 32 -20.84 12.23 -28.17
C LEU A 32 -20.39 11.92 -26.74
N LEU A 33 -21.26 11.31 -25.92
CA LEU A 33 -20.91 10.88 -24.55
C LEU A 33 -19.75 9.89 -24.54
N SER A 34 -19.77 8.92 -25.47
CA SER A 34 -18.67 7.97 -25.59
C SER A 34 -17.35 8.65 -25.98
N ALA A 35 -17.40 9.56 -26.96
CA ALA A 35 -16.21 10.30 -27.42
C ALA A 35 -15.65 11.21 -26.32
N ILE A 36 -16.49 11.93 -25.61
CA ILE A 36 -16.09 12.79 -24.47
C ILE A 36 -15.50 11.95 -23.35
N GLY A 37 -16.11 10.80 -23.03
CA GLY A 37 -15.61 9.89 -22.00
C GLY A 37 -14.20 9.36 -22.32
N ILE A 38 -13.95 8.95 -23.57
CA ILE A 38 -12.63 8.49 -24.02
C ILE A 38 -11.60 9.63 -23.97
N ALA A 39 -11.95 10.80 -24.48
CA ALA A 39 -11.09 11.97 -24.44
C ALA A 39 -10.79 12.42 -22.99
N GLY A 40 -11.77 12.32 -22.10
CA GLY A 40 -11.63 12.58 -20.68
C GLY A 40 -10.64 11.62 -20.01
N MET A 41 -10.76 10.31 -20.28
CA MET A 41 -9.82 9.30 -19.77
C MET A 41 -8.39 9.55 -20.27
N ASP A 42 -8.18 9.83 -21.54
CA ASP A 42 -6.84 10.16 -22.08
C ASP A 42 -6.24 11.37 -21.34
N ARG A 43 -7.07 12.36 -21.09
CA ARG A 43 -6.64 13.59 -20.43
C ARG A 43 -6.19 13.36 -18.98
N VAL A 44 -6.96 12.61 -18.17
CA VAL A 44 -6.60 12.34 -16.77
C VAL A 44 -5.43 11.36 -16.65
N THR A 45 -5.28 10.45 -17.62
CA THR A 45 -4.13 9.53 -17.69
C THR A 45 -2.80 10.27 -17.82
N ARG A 46 -2.76 11.41 -18.50
CA ARG A 46 -1.57 12.26 -18.59
C ARG A 46 -1.16 12.86 -17.24
N PHE A 47 -2.06 12.89 -16.28
CA PHE A 47 -1.80 13.31 -14.90
C PHE A 47 -1.61 12.12 -13.92
N ASN A 48 -1.28 10.94 -14.48
CA ASN A 48 -1.12 9.70 -13.71
C ASN A 48 -2.38 9.24 -12.95
N VAL A 49 -3.56 9.62 -13.43
CA VAL A 49 -4.84 9.17 -12.89
C VAL A 49 -5.40 8.07 -13.77
N ILE A 50 -5.62 6.89 -13.22
CA ILE A 50 -6.23 5.76 -13.92
C ILE A 50 -7.72 5.76 -13.63
N ALA A 51 -8.53 6.10 -14.63
CA ALA A 51 -9.99 6.05 -14.54
C ALA A 51 -10.52 4.71 -15.10
N MET A 52 -11.45 4.10 -14.42
CA MET A 52 -12.06 2.83 -14.83
C MET A 52 -13.05 2.99 -15.99
N SER A 53 -13.61 4.17 -16.18
CA SER A 53 -14.56 4.47 -17.25
C SER A 53 -14.67 5.97 -17.50
N GLY A 54 -15.11 6.37 -18.71
CA GLY A 54 -15.40 7.77 -19.00
C GLY A 54 -16.50 8.37 -18.11
N LYS A 55 -17.48 7.55 -17.71
CA LYS A 55 -18.52 7.95 -16.77
C LYS A 55 -17.97 8.26 -15.37
N ALA A 56 -16.92 7.54 -14.93
CA ALA A 56 -16.27 7.83 -13.66
C ALA A 56 -15.52 9.17 -13.70
N VAL A 57 -14.92 9.52 -14.84
CA VAL A 57 -14.27 10.83 -15.02
C VAL A 57 -15.28 11.98 -14.93
N GLU A 58 -16.44 11.81 -15.58
CA GLU A 58 -17.53 12.79 -15.54
C GLU A 58 -18.06 12.96 -14.11
N ALA A 59 -18.34 11.85 -13.41
CA ALA A 59 -18.83 11.86 -12.04
C ALA A 59 -17.84 12.50 -11.05
N CYS A 60 -16.54 12.40 -11.28
CA CYS A 60 -15.53 13.04 -10.42
C CYS A 60 -15.63 14.58 -10.42
N GLY A 61 -16.23 15.18 -11.46
CA GLY A 61 -16.44 16.64 -11.52
C GLY A 61 -17.53 17.15 -10.57
N ASP A 62 -18.45 16.29 -10.15
CA ASP A 62 -19.61 16.63 -9.32
C ASP A 62 -19.50 16.12 -7.87
N VAL A 63 -18.28 15.76 -7.45
CA VAL A 63 -18.05 15.22 -6.10
C VAL A 63 -17.92 16.34 -5.07
N ASP A 64 -18.79 16.36 -4.09
CA ASP A 64 -18.75 17.27 -2.93
C ASP A 64 -17.93 16.72 -1.76
N THR A 65 -17.81 15.40 -1.67
CA THR A 65 -17.11 14.73 -0.57
C THR A 65 -16.15 13.67 -1.10
N MET A 66 -14.89 13.74 -0.68
CA MET A 66 -13.84 12.77 -1.05
C MET A 66 -13.43 11.98 0.18
N ILE A 67 -13.41 10.66 0.04
CA ILE A 67 -12.88 9.75 1.06
C ILE A 67 -11.49 9.29 0.59
N LEU A 68 -10.47 9.66 1.35
CA LEU A 68 -9.09 9.32 1.05
C LEU A 68 -8.62 8.19 1.97
N ASP A 69 -7.99 7.17 1.37
CA ASP A 69 -7.26 6.18 2.15
C ASP A 69 -5.99 6.81 2.73
N LYS A 70 -5.64 6.44 3.96
CA LYS A 70 -4.43 6.94 4.61
C LYS A 70 -3.17 6.33 3.99
N THR A 71 -3.14 5.01 3.95
CA THR A 71 -1.92 4.26 3.65
C THR A 71 -1.73 4.11 2.14
N GLY A 72 -0.68 4.70 1.60
CA GLY A 72 -0.39 4.67 0.16
C GLY A 72 -1.09 5.76 -0.66
N THR A 73 -1.98 6.56 -0.04
CA THR A 73 -2.66 7.69 -0.67
C THR A 73 -2.21 9.02 -0.04
N ILE A 74 -2.40 9.19 1.27
CA ILE A 74 -1.93 10.37 2.00
C ILE A 74 -0.47 10.19 2.42
N THR A 75 -0.09 8.95 2.75
CA THR A 75 1.28 8.56 3.12
C THR A 75 1.89 7.71 2.02
N TYR A 76 3.22 7.58 2.00
CA TYR A 76 3.95 6.76 1.01
C TYR A 76 3.66 5.25 1.08
N GLY A 77 2.80 4.80 1.99
CA GLY A 77 2.37 3.40 2.08
C GLY A 77 3.41 2.42 2.63
N ASN A 78 4.68 2.74 2.56
CA ASN A 78 5.78 1.95 3.08
C ASN A 78 6.26 2.57 4.38
N ARG A 79 6.29 1.77 5.45
CA ARG A 79 6.99 2.16 6.67
C ARG A 79 8.47 2.07 6.40
N MET A 80 9.14 3.20 6.40
CA MET A 80 10.59 3.25 6.21
C MET A 80 11.27 3.51 7.54
N ALA A 81 12.39 2.81 7.77
CA ALA A 81 13.24 3.09 8.93
C ALA A 81 13.81 4.49 8.80
N ALA A 82 13.59 5.32 9.82
CA ALA A 82 14.06 6.71 9.86
C ALA A 82 15.27 6.88 10.78
N ASP A 83 15.33 6.11 11.88
CA ASP A 83 16.42 6.20 12.83
C ASP A 83 16.57 4.91 13.65
N PHE A 84 17.76 4.72 14.26
CA PHE A 84 18.04 3.69 15.24
C PHE A 84 18.20 4.33 16.61
N ILE A 85 17.28 4.03 17.52
CA ILE A 85 17.23 4.60 18.87
C ILE A 85 17.61 3.50 19.87
N PRO A 86 18.84 3.48 20.38
CA PRO A 86 19.26 2.48 21.33
C PRO A 86 18.65 2.72 22.71
N VAL A 87 18.44 1.65 23.43
CA VAL A 87 18.14 1.71 24.86
C VAL A 87 19.40 1.97 25.68
N SER A 88 19.22 2.37 26.95
CA SER A 88 20.34 2.66 27.84
C SER A 88 21.32 1.48 27.94
N GLY A 89 22.61 1.78 27.71
CA GLY A 89 23.70 0.80 27.79
C GLY A 89 24.05 0.10 26.48
N VAL A 90 23.37 0.44 25.35
CA VAL A 90 23.65 -0.08 24.01
C VAL A 90 24.12 1.05 23.10
N SER A 91 25.15 0.80 22.28
CA SER A 91 25.59 1.79 21.29
C SER A 91 24.68 1.79 20.04
N VAL A 92 24.60 2.94 19.36
CA VAL A 92 23.86 3.04 18.09
C VAL A 92 24.45 2.10 17.04
N GLU A 93 25.76 1.95 17.01
CA GLU A 93 26.45 1.08 16.06
C GLU A 93 26.11 -0.40 16.26
N GLU A 94 26.07 -0.84 17.51
CA GLU A 94 25.69 -2.19 17.88
C GLU A 94 24.24 -2.49 17.53
N LEU A 95 23.31 -1.59 17.88
CA LEU A 95 21.89 -1.71 17.51
C LEU A 95 21.74 -1.77 15.98
N THR A 96 22.40 -0.88 15.26
CA THR A 96 22.33 -0.83 13.80
C THR A 96 22.84 -2.12 13.15
N LYS A 97 23.93 -2.67 13.67
CA LYS A 97 24.49 -3.95 13.20
C LYS A 97 23.49 -5.11 13.39
N TYR A 98 22.93 -5.27 14.57
CA TYR A 98 21.99 -6.35 14.85
C TYR A 98 20.65 -6.16 14.12
N ALA A 99 20.18 -4.94 13.99
CA ALA A 99 18.99 -4.61 13.21
C ALA A 99 19.19 -4.97 11.72
N ALA A 100 20.33 -4.65 11.16
CA ALA A 100 20.65 -5.01 9.78
C ALA A 100 20.77 -6.54 9.60
N LEU A 101 21.50 -7.25 10.49
CA LEU A 101 21.65 -8.71 10.45
C LEU A 101 20.30 -9.41 10.46
N SER A 102 19.39 -9.01 11.37
CA SER A 102 18.06 -9.62 11.48
C SER A 102 17.12 -9.28 10.32
N SER A 103 17.50 -8.30 9.48
CA SER A 103 16.67 -7.83 8.36
C SER A 103 17.18 -8.24 6.99
N LEU A 104 18.33 -8.90 6.89
CA LEU A 104 18.93 -9.28 5.60
C LEU A 104 18.10 -10.29 4.81
N SER A 105 17.45 -11.22 5.47
CA SER A 105 16.56 -12.20 4.84
C SER A 105 15.12 -11.68 4.67
N ASP A 106 14.82 -10.51 5.24
CA ASP A 106 13.47 -9.95 5.21
C ASP A 106 13.20 -9.27 3.87
N ALA A 107 12.42 -9.94 3.03
CA ALA A 107 12.04 -9.43 1.71
C ALA A 107 11.02 -8.27 1.74
N THR A 108 10.48 -7.95 2.91
CA THR A 108 9.50 -6.85 3.07
C THR A 108 10.13 -5.48 2.78
N PRO A 109 9.35 -4.49 2.36
CA PRO A 109 9.83 -3.12 2.20
C PRO A 109 10.45 -2.55 3.49
N GLU A 110 9.86 -2.89 4.64
CA GLU A 110 10.34 -2.50 5.97
C GLU A 110 11.73 -3.08 6.26
N GLY A 111 11.94 -4.38 6.03
CA GLY A 111 13.24 -5.05 6.23
C GLY A 111 14.32 -4.46 5.32
N LYS A 112 13.99 -4.24 4.06
CA LYS A 112 14.91 -3.59 3.09
C LYS A 112 15.27 -2.18 3.51
N SER A 113 14.32 -1.43 4.07
CA SER A 113 14.53 -0.07 4.57
C SER A 113 15.51 -0.04 5.75
N VAL A 114 15.41 -0.99 6.68
CA VAL A 114 16.35 -1.11 7.81
C VAL A 114 17.78 -1.35 7.30
N VAL A 115 17.95 -2.26 6.33
CA VAL A 115 19.27 -2.55 5.74
C VAL A 115 19.83 -1.34 4.99
N ALA A 116 18.96 -0.61 4.25
CA ALA A 116 19.36 0.59 3.53
C ALA A 116 19.85 1.69 4.49
N LEU A 117 19.10 1.95 5.55
CA LEU A 117 19.46 2.94 6.58
C LEU A 117 20.77 2.55 7.30
N ALA A 118 21.00 1.25 7.59
CA ALA A 118 22.22 0.78 8.19
C ALA A 118 23.45 1.04 7.28
N LYS A 119 23.31 0.81 5.98
CA LYS A 119 24.36 1.13 4.99
C LYS A 119 24.63 2.63 4.91
N GLU A 120 23.61 3.46 4.96
CA GLU A 120 23.72 4.92 4.97
C GLU A 120 24.49 5.43 6.22
N ARG A 121 24.32 4.75 7.36
CA ARG A 121 25.05 5.00 8.61
C ARG A 121 26.49 4.42 8.61
N GLY A 122 26.93 3.81 7.51
CA GLY A 122 28.28 3.26 7.36
C GLY A 122 28.48 1.87 8.00
N VAL A 123 27.41 1.23 8.45
CA VAL A 123 27.49 -0.14 8.99
C VAL A 123 27.40 -1.13 7.84
N VAL A 124 28.53 -1.74 7.52
CA VAL A 124 28.60 -2.83 6.54
C VAL A 124 28.45 -4.15 7.28
N VAL A 125 27.38 -4.87 6.95
CA VAL A 125 27.17 -6.22 7.48
C VAL A 125 27.98 -7.18 6.63
N ASP A 126 28.91 -7.91 7.26
CA ASP A 126 29.68 -8.94 6.60
C ASP A 126 28.82 -10.19 6.38
N GLU A 127 28.54 -10.50 5.12
CA GLU A 127 27.78 -11.71 4.74
C GLU A 127 28.46 -13.01 5.18
N SER A 128 29.76 -12.96 5.47
CA SER A 128 30.49 -14.12 6.00
C SER A 128 30.01 -14.52 7.41
N SER A 129 29.50 -13.58 8.19
CA SER A 129 28.90 -13.81 9.52
C SER A 129 27.62 -14.64 9.46
N LEU A 130 27.02 -14.76 8.27
CA LEU A 130 25.76 -15.49 8.05
C LEU A 130 25.97 -16.95 7.60
N LYS A 131 27.23 -17.38 7.44
CA LYS A 131 27.52 -18.79 7.11
C LYS A 131 27.04 -19.70 8.23
N GLY A 132 26.05 -20.53 7.94
CA GLY A 132 25.43 -21.42 8.93
C GLY A 132 24.39 -20.76 9.83
N ALA A 133 23.98 -19.54 9.54
CA ALA A 133 22.89 -18.87 10.25
C ALA A 133 21.53 -19.44 9.83
N GLU A 134 20.63 -19.60 10.79
CA GLU A 134 19.24 -19.99 10.57
C GLU A 134 18.34 -18.76 10.67
N PHE A 135 17.61 -18.47 9.59
CA PHE A 135 16.67 -17.34 9.58
C PHE A 135 15.31 -17.79 10.04
N ILE A 136 14.71 -16.99 10.94
CA ILE A 136 13.38 -17.20 11.48
C ILE A 136 12.42 -16.22 10.84
N GLU A 137 11.46 -16.77 10.07
CA GLU A 137 10.44 -15.97 9.42
C GLU A 137 9.41 -15.44 10.43
N PHE A 138 8.81 -14.30 10.08
CA PHE A 138 7.75 -13.69 10.88
C PHE A 138 6.49 -14.58 10.85
N THR A 139 5.96 -14.87 12.03
CA THR A 139 4.65 -15.52 12.16
C THR A 139 3.69 -14.65 12.97
N ALA A 140 2.40 -14.68 12.63
CA ALA A 140 1.38 -13.94 13.37
C ALA A 140 1.24 -14.42 14.83
N LYS A 141 1.66 -15.66 15.12
CA LYS A 141 1.62 -16.26 16.47
C LYS A 141 2.74 -15.72 17.36
N THR A 142 3.98 -15.69 16.83
CA THR A 142 5.15 -15.23 17.59
C THR A 142 5.32 -13.71 17.52
N ARG A 143 4.84 -13.08 16.44
CA ARG A 143 5.00 -11.65 16.11
C ARG A 143 6.47 -11.19 16.13
N MET A 144 7.36 -12.13 15.84
CA MET A 144 8.81 -11.94 15.81
C MET A 144 9.40 -12.62 14.58
N SER A 145 10.50 -12.07 14.10
CA SER A 145 11.41 -12.68 13.13
C SER A 145 12.84 -12.47 13.57
N GLY A 146 13.80 -13.11 12.94
CA GLY A 146 15.18 -12.91 13.32
C GLY A 146 16.14 -13.88 12.68
N VAL A 147 17.32 -14.02 13.29
CA VAL A 147 18.37 -14.90 12.84
C VAL A 147 19.09 -15.52 14.03
N ASP A 148 19.41 -16.80 13.96
CA ASP A 148 20.27 -17.51 14.86
C ASP A 148 21.62 -17.71 14.16
N LEU A 149 22.67 -17.14 14.72
CA LEU A 149 24.02 -17.22 14.19
C LEU A 149 24.69 -18.53 14.61
N ALA A 150 25.68 -18.97 13.83
CA ALA A 150 26.42 -20.19 14.08
C ALA A 150 27.22 -20.16 15.42
N ASP A 151 27.47 -19.00 15.98
CA ASP A 151 28.13 -18.80 17.27
C ASP A 151 27.19 -18.97 18.49
N GLY A 152 25.92 -19.26 18.26
CA GLY A 152 24.89 -19.38 19.28
C GLY A 152 24.17 -18.06 19.62
N THR A 153 24.51 -16.96 18.95
CA THR A 153 23.84 -15.68 19.14
C THR A 153 22.47 -15.67 18.47
N SER A 154 21.42 -15.38 19.23
CA SER A 154 20.04 -15.26 18.72
C SER A 154 19.62 -13.80 18.66
N ILE A 155 19.28 -13.32 17.46
CA ILE A 155 18.82 -11.95 17.22
C ILE A 155 17.34 -12.01 16.85
N ARG A 156 16.51 -11.22 17.54
CA ARG A 156 15.07 -11.17 17.29
C ARG A 156 14.60 -9.73 17.08
N LYS A 157 13.70 -9.56 16.13
CA LYS A 157 12.97 -8.31 15.89
C LYS A 157 11.48 -8.58 15.80
N GLY A 158 10.65 -7.64 16.21
CA GLY A 158 9.20 -7.82 16.18
C GLY A 158 8.46 -6.79 17.00
N ALA A 159 7.22 -7.10 17.35
CA ALA A 159 6.41 -6.25 18.20
C ALA A 159 7.05 -6.09 19.59
N SER A 160 7.08 -4.88 20.11
CA SER A 160 7.78 -4.54 21.37
C SER A 160 7.34 -5.39 22.56
N ASP A 161 6.03 -5.64 22.69
CA ASP A 161 5.45 -6.50 23.73
C ASP A 161 5.92 -7.96 23.61
N ALA A 162 5.97 -8.50 22.38
CA ALA A 162 6.44 -9.86 22.14
C ALA A 162 7.93 -10.03 22.45
N ILE A 163 8.75 -9.04 22.06
CA ILE A 163 10.19 -9.04 22.39
C ILE A 163 10.42 -8.93 23.87
N VAL A 164 9.68 -8.07 24.59
CA VAL A 164 9.77 -7.95 26.05
C VAL A 164 9.43 -9.28 26.75
N GLU A 165 8.38 -9.95 26.32
CA GLU A 165 7.98 -11.25 26.86
C GLU A 165 9.04 -12.32 26.59
N TYR A 166 9.60 -12.35 25.39
CA TYR A 166 10.67 -13.25 24.98
C TYR A 166 11.93 -13.06 25.85
N VAL A 167 12.39 -11.80 26.02
CA VAL A 167 13.56 -11.49 26.85
C VAL A 167 13.35 -11.88 28.32
N LYS A 168 12.18 -11.59 28.86
CA LYS A 168 11.83 -12.01 30.24
C LYS A 168 11.78 -13.53 30.41
N GLY A 169 11.27 -14.23 29.39
CA GLY A 169 11.24 -15.70 29.37
C GLY A 169 12.64 -16.34 29.40
N LEU A 170 13.62 -15.66 28.85
CA LEU A 170 15.05 -16.05 28.90
C LEU A 170 15.76 -15.58 30.19
N GLY A 171 15.07 -14.95 31.12
CA GLY A 171 15.67 -14.42 32.35
C GLY A 171 16.41 -13.08 32.17
N GLY A 172 16.25 -12.43 31.01
CA GLY A 172 16.85 -11.13 30.72
C GLY A 172 16.11 -9.97 31.40
N THR A 173 16.81 -8.84 31.55
CA THR A 173 16.23 -7.60 32.09
C THR A 173 15.87 -6.66 30.95
N VAL A 174 14.71 -6.00 31.07
CA VAL A 174 14.22 -5.03 30.07
C VAL A 174 14.48 -3.62 30.62
N PRO A 175 15.19 -2.76 29.89
CA PRO A 175 15.42 -1.37 30.29
C PRO A 175 14.12 -0.60 30.44
N ALA A 176 14.04 0.24 31.48
CA ALA A 176 12.82 1.00 31.80
C ALA A 176 12.47 2.07 30.76
N ASP A 177 13.45 2.54 29.97
CA ASP A 177 13.30 3.54 28.93
C ASP A 177 12.71 2.99 27.61
N LEU A 178 12.70 1.66 27.42
CA LEU A 178 12.16 1.01 26.22
C LEU A 178 10.73 1.45 25.91
N GLN A 179 9.84 1.45 26.88
CA GLN A 179 8.44 1.84 26.68
C GLN A 179 8.27 3.31 26.29
N GLY A 180 9.14 4.17 26.78
CA GLY A 180 9.16 5.59 26.42
C GLY A 180 9.64 5.82 24.97
N GLN A 181 10.59 5.02 24.51
CA GLN A 181 11.12 5.09 23.15
C GLN A 181 10.13 4.50 22.13
N ASP A 182 9.52 3.36 22.45
CA ASP A 182 8.52 2.70 21.59
C ASP A 182 7.34 3.63 21.28
N ARG A 183 6.81 4.36 22.25
CA ARG A 183 5.73 5.33 22.06
C ARG A 183 6.12 6.51 21.16
N LYS A 184 7.36 6.91 21.15
CA LYS A 184 7.87 8.00 20.28
C LYS A 184 8.05 7.55 18.83
N SER A 185 8.30 6.27 18.61
CA SER A 185 8.54 5.72 17.27
C SER A 185 7.27 5.49 16.44
N VAL A 186 6.08 5.69 17.02
CA VAL A 186 4.77 5.41 16.39
C VAL A 186 4.10 6.69 15.83
N VAL A 187 4.77 7.82 15.81
CA VAL A 187 4.20 9.08 15.28
C VAL A 187 4.46 9.24 13.80
#